data_10d7ede6077880efc574d259ee0b9402
#
_entry.id   10d7ede6077880efc574d259ee0b9402
#
_cell.length_a   1.000
_cell.length_b   1.000
_cell.length_c   1.000
_cell.angle_alpha   90.00
_cell.angle_beta   90.00
_cell.angle_gamma   90.00
#
_symmetry.space_group_name_H-M   'P 1'
#
loop_
_entity.id
_entity.type
_entity.pdbx_description
1 polymer ?
#
loop_
_entity_poly.entity_id
_entity_poly.type
_entity_poly.pdbx_seq_one_letter_code
_entity_poly.pdbx_strand_id
1 'polypeptide(L)'
;MGDGIMVFFYGKDEGFTNEIAIKHAGLCGRDMLTVVDQVVNKILQEDGITYKIKCGVGVDYGKTVITKIGIENVFDVKAFGDCINKASKYSNVDGYVKVSKKVKEHWPKGKGGKISFIADGEGYKLTEK
;
A
#
# COMPACT_ATOMS: atom_id res chain seq x y z
N MET A 1 5.80 -15.67 -7.24
CA MET A 1 5.55 -14.81 -6.11
C MET A 1 6.88 -14.47 -5.45
N GLY A 2 7.00 -13.45 -4.72
CA GLY A 2 8.23 -13.09 -4.02
C GLY A 2 8.74 -11.70 -4.29
N ASP A 3 8.18 -11.03 -5.26
CA ASP A 3 8.61 -9.69 -5.62
C ASP A 3 7.77 -8.60 -4.95
N GLY A 4 6.99 -8.96 -3.93
CA GLY A 4 6.11 -8.05 -3.24
C GLY A 4 6.44 -7.89 -1.77
N ILE A 5 6.12 -6.72 -1.24
CA ILE A 5 6.23 -6.41 0.18
C ILE A 5 4.83 -6.12 0.70
N MET A 6 4.50 -6.69 1.85
CA MET A 6 3.22 -6.45 2.51
C MET A 6 3.48 -5.72 3.83
N VAL A 7 2.75 -4.63 4.06
CA VAL A 7 2.89 -3.81 5.25
C VAL A 7 1.51 -3.60 5.88
N PHE A 8 1.45 -3.68 7.20
CA PHE A 8 0.22 -3.50 7.95
C PHE A 8 0.27 -2.19 8.74
N PHE A 9 -0.79 -1.41 8.61
CA PHE A 9 -1.00 -0.20 9.40
C PHE A 9 -2.28 -0.41 10.21
N TYR A 10 -2.24 -0.21 11.51
CA TYR A 10 -3.43 -0.37 12.34
C TYR A 10 -3.47 0.68 13.42
N GLY A 11 -4.69 1.16 13.71
CA GLY A 11 -4.92 2.12 14.79
C GLY A 11 -5.29 1.38 16.07
N LYS A 12 -4.62 1.69 17.16
CA LYS A 12 -4.88 1.08 18.47
C LYS A 12 -5.16 2.09 19.55
N ASP A 13 -4.59 3.26 19.43
CA ASP A 13 -4.57 4.27 20.50
C ASP A 13 -5.41 5.48 20.13
N GLU A 14 -5.79 6.27 21.15
CA GLU A 14 -6.58 7.47 20.95
C GLU A 14 -5.94 8.46 19.98
N GLY A 15 -4.61 8.52 19.93
CA GLY A 15 -3.89 9.42 19.02
C GLY A 15 -3.63 8.83 17.62
N PHE A 16 -3.94 7.57 17.40
CA PHE A 16 -3.70 6.91 16.11
C PHE A 16 -4.90 6.03 15.73
N THR A 17 -5.88 6.64 15.11
CA THR A 17 -7.14 6.00 14.73
C THR A 17 -6.98 5.16 13.46
N ASN A 18 -8.02 4.37 13.13
CA ASN A 18 -8.05 3.61 11.88
C ASN A 18 -7.98 4.52 10.66
N GLU A 19 -8.63 5.68 10.69
CA GLU A 19 -8.56 6.65 9.58
C GLU A 19 -7.14 7.17 9.37
N ILE A 20 -6.42 7.44 10.46
CA ILE A 20 -5.02 7.87 10.38
C ILE A 20 -4.15 6.73 9.82
N ALA A 21 -4.38 5.49 10.27
CA ALA A 21 -3.66 4.32 9.74
C ALA A 21 -3.89 4.15 8.24
N ILE A 22 -5.12 4.30 7.77
CA ILE A 22 -5.49 4.24 6.36
C ILE A 22 -4.74 5.31 5.56
N LYS A 23 -4.73 6.53 6.06
CA LYS A 23 -4.00 7.63 5.43
C LYS A 23 -2.50 7.34 5.34
N HIS A 24 -1.91 6.84 6.43
CA HIS A 24 -0.49 6.47 6.45
C HIS A 24 -0.17 5.38 5.43
N ALA A 25 -1.04 4.38 5.30
CA ALA A 25 -0.86 3.32 4.30
C ALA A 25 -0.85 3.89 2.88
N GLY A 26 -1.81 4.74 2.55
CA GLY A 26 -1.87 5.37 1.23
C GLY A 26 -0.68 6.27 0.93
N LEU A 27 -0.29 7.09 1.89
CA LEU A 27 0.86 7.99 1.74
C LEU A 27 2.18 7.22 1.68
N CYS A 28 2.30 6.13 2.43
CA CYS A 28 3.45 5.24 2.34
C CYS A 28 3.58 4.66 0.93
N GLY A 29 2.48 4.21 0.33
CA GLY A 29 2.47 3.72 -1.04
C GLY A 29 2.93 4.78 -2.03
N ARG A 30 2.44 6.01 -1.90
CA ARG A 30 2.88 7.13 -2.73
C ARG A 30 4.39 7.37 -2.59
N ASP A 31 4.89 7.36 -1.37
CA ASP A 31 6.31 7.61 -1.11
C ASP A 31 7.18 6.49 -1.66
N MET A 32 6.72 5.24 -1.60
CA MET A 32 7.42 4.10 -2.22
C MET A 32 7.56 4.29 -3.73
N LEU A 33 6.52 4.74 -4.41
CA LEU A 33 6.58 5.02 -5.84
C LEU A 33 7.60 6.11 -6.16
N THR A 34 7.64 7.15 -5.35
CA THR A 34 8.62 8.23 -5.49
C THR A 34 10.05 7.72 -5.33
N VAL A 35 10.29 6.85 -4.35
CA VAL A 35 11.62 6.26 -4.12
C VAL A 35 12.03 5.38 -5.30
N VAL A 36 11.13 4.56 -5.82
CA VAL A 36 11.44 3.72 -6.99
C VAL A 36 11.80 4.58 -8.19
N ASP A 37 11.03 5.61 -8.47
CA ASP A 37 11.25 6.48 -9.63
C ASP A 37 12.49 7.35 -9.48
N GLN A 38 12.67 8.03 -8.36
CA GLN A 38 13.69 9.07 -8.19
C GLN A 38 14.99 8.57 -7.59
N VAL A 39 14.99 7.41 -6.93
CA VAL A 39 16.19 6.86 -6.30
C VAL A 39 16.63 5.58 -7.00
N VAL A 40 15.78 4.56 -7.01
CA VAL A 40 16.16 3.24 -7.54
C VAL A 40 16.44 3.29 -9.02
N ASN A 41 15.53 3.82 -9.82
CA ASN A 41 15.69 3.91 -11.27
C ASN A 41 16.83 4.87 -11.67
N LYS A 42 17.06 5.89 -10.87
CA LYS A 42 18.19 6.79 -11.10
C LYS A 42 19.53 6.09 -10.89
N ILE A 43 19.67 5.30 -9.84
CA ILE A 43 20.86 4.50 -9.58
C ILE A 43 21.10 3.49 -10.71
N LEU A 44 20.04 2.81 -11.16
CA LEU A 44 20.13 1.88 -12.28
C LEU A 44 20.64 2.58 -13.55
N GLN A 45 20.12 3.76 -13.83
CA GLN A 45 20.55 4.55 -14.98
C GLN A 45 22.02 4.95 -14.87
N GLU A 46 22.46 5.37 -13.70
CA GLU A 46 23.86 5.73 -13.45
C GLU A 46 24.80 4.53 -13.63
N ASP A 47 24.32 3.32 -13.32
CA ASP A 47 25.07 2.08 -13.51
C ASP A 47 24.96 1.51 -14.93
N GLY A 48 24.37 2.24 -15.87
CA GLY A 48 24.27 1.83 -17.27
C GLY A 48 23.14 0.84 -17.56
N ILE A 49 22.22 0.63 -16.62
CA ILE A 49 21.09 -0.27 -16.82
C ILE A 49 19.99 0.49 -17.55
N THR A 50 19.53 -0.05 -18.68
CA THR A 50 18.65 0.64 -19.62
C THR A 50 17.16 0.48 -19.29
N TYR A 51 16.77 -0.53 -18.52
CA TYR A 51 15.37 -0.71 -18.15
C TYR A 51 15.07 -0.08 -16.79
N LYS A 52 13.79 0.26 -16.60
CA LYS A 52 13.30 0.85 -15.36
C LYS A 52 12.48 -0.17 -14.57
N ILE A 53 12.59 -0.13 -13.26
CA ILE A 53 11.71 -0.91 -12.37
C ILE A 53 10.38 -0.17 -12.25
N LYS A 54 9.30 -0.92 -12.43
CA LYS A 54 7.94 -0.42 -12.23
C LYS A 54 7.38 -0.99 -10.94
N CYS A 55 6.65 -0.18 -10.21
CA CYS A 55 6.06 -0.57 -8.94
C CYS A 55 4.58 -0.18 -8.92
N GLY A 56 3.74 -1.07 -8.45
CA GLY A 56 2.34 -0.78 -8.17
C GLY A 56 2.06 -1.01 -6.70
N VAL A 57 1.16 -0.24 -6.13
CA VAL A 57 0.79 -0.35 -4.72
C VAL A 57 -0.71 -0.54 -4.61
N GLY A 58 -1.12 -1.55 -3.85
CA GLY A 58 -2.52 -1.79 -3.52
C GLY A 58 -2.77 -1.57 -2.04
N VAL A 59 -3.85 -0.89 -1.71
CA VAL A 59 -4.23 -0.62 -0.33
C VAL A 59 -5.69 -1.01 -0.12
N ASP A 60 -5.94 -1.83 0.88
CA ASP A 60 -7.30 -2.15 1.31
C ASP A 60 -7.40 -2.07 2.84
N TYR A 61 -8.61 -2.02 3.34
CA TYR A 61 -8.92 -1.89 4.75
C TYR A 61 -9.90 -3.00 5.17
N GLY A 62 -9.57 -3.69 6.24
CA GLY A 62 -10.41 -4.76 6.74
C GLY A 62 -9.80 -5.46 7.95
N LYS A 63 -10.47 -6.49 8.41
CA LYS A 63 -9.97 -7.32 9.51
C LYS A 63 -8.90 -8.27 9.01
N THR A 64 -7.84 -8.40 9.78
CA THR A 64 -6.72 -9.27 9.46
C THR A 64 -6.39 -10.13 10.68
N VAL A 65 -6.17 -11.40 10.45
CA VAL A 65 -5.67 -12.32 11.47
C VAL A 65 -4.19 -12.58 11.20
N ILE A 66 -3.34 -12.29 12.17
CA ILE A 66 -1.92 -12.54 12.09
C ILE A 66 -1.59 -13.64 13.10
N THR A 67 -0.94 -14.71 12.64
CA THR A 67 -0.64 -15.85 13.48
C THR A 67 0.74 -16.43 13.15
N LYS A 68 1.30 -17.16 14.12
CA LYS A 68 2.52 -17.94 13.93
C LYS A 68 2.13 -19.37 13.60
N ILE A 69 2.75 -19.94 12.59
CA ILE A 69 2.57 -21.33 12.19
C ILE A 69 3.92 -22.02 12.20
N GLY A 70 4.03 -23.14 12.90
CA GLY A 70 5.28 -23.90 12.96
C GLY A 70 5.39 -24.75 14.21
N ILE A 71 6.56 -25.36 14.42
CA ILE A 71 6.86 -26.21 15.57
C ILE A 71 8.13 -25.72 16.27
N GLU A 72 8.07 -25.66 17.59
CA GLU A 72 9.16 -25.21 18.48
C GLU A 72 9.82 -23.93 17.99
N ASN A 73 11.08 -23.93 17.66
CA ASN A 73 11.83 -22.74 17.25
C ASN A 73 11.77 -22.45 15.74
N VAL A 74 10.99 -23.24 15.00
CA VAL A 74 10.83 -23.05 13.53
C VAL A 74 9.39 -22.67 13.24
N PHE A 75 9.16 -21.41 12.92
CA PHE A 75 7.81 -20.92 12.63
C PHE A 75 7.85 -19.79 11.60
N ASP A 76 6.71 -19.63 10.90
CA ASP A 76 6.42 -18.51 10.03
C ASP A 76 5.31 -17.66 10.62
N VAL A 77 5.33 -16.37 10.32
CA VAL A 77 4.23 -15.47 10.61
C VAL A 77 3.35 -15.37 9.37
N LYS A 78 2.07 -15.69 9.50
CA LYS A 78 1.10 -15.64 8.41
C LYS A 78 0.00 -14.64 8.73
N ALA A 79 -0.51 -14.00 7.70
CA ALA A 79 -1.61 -13.06 7.80
C ALA A 79 -2.76 -13.51 6.90
N PHE A 80 -3.99 -13.46 7.43
CA PHE A 80 -5.19 -13.89 6.72
C PHE A 80 -6.24 -12.80 6.74
N GLY A 81 -6.93 -12.60 5.64
CA GLY A 81 -8.02 -11.65 5.53
C GLY A 81 -8.32 -11.29 4.08
N ASP A 82 -9.57 -10.97 3.79
CA ASP A 82 -9.96 -10.59 2.42
C ASP A 82 -9.25 -9.33 1.95
N CYS A 83 -8.97 -8.40 2.87
CA CYS A 83 -8.27 -7.16 2.52
C CYS A 83 -6.84 -7.43 2.03
N ILE A 84 -6.19 -8.48 2.51
CA ILE A 84 -4.85 -8.85 2.06
C ILE A 84 -4.88 -9.29 0.60
N ASN A 85 -5.84 -10.14 0.25
CA ASN A 85 -6.01 -10.61 -1.12
C ASN A 85 -6.35 -9.47 -2.06
N LYS A 86 -7.24 -8.59 -1.65
CA LYS A 86 -7.64 -7.44 -2.46
C LYS A 86 -6.50 -6.44 -2.64
N ALA A 87 -5.75 -6.14 -1.57
CA ALA A 87 -4.58 -5.26 -1.67
C ALA A 87 -3.53 -5.84 -2.61
N SER A 88 -3.27 -7.15 -2.52
CA SER A 88 -2.35 -7.84 -3.42
C SER A 88 -2.81 -7.73 -4.87
N LYS A 89 -4.09 -7.97 -5.14
CA LYS A 89 -4.66 -7.84 -6.48
C LYS A 89 -4.53 -6.41 -7.01
N TYR A 90 -4.80 -5.42 -6.17
CA TYR A 90 -4.74 -4.01 -6.55
C TYR A 90 -3.30 -3.54 -6.78
N SER A 91 -2.30 -4.21 -6.22
CA SER A 91 -0.90 -3.87 -6.46
C SER A 91 -0.43 -4.18 -7.88
N ASN A 92 -1.21 -4.94 -8.66
CA ASN A 92 -0.91 -5.23 -10.05
C ASN A 92 -1.26 -4.05 -10.97
N VAL A 93 -0.75 -2.89 -10.66
CA VAL A 93 -0.88 -1.67 -11.45
C VAL A 93 0.50 -1.06 -11.66
N ASP A 94 0.65 -0.22 -12.66
CA ASP A 94 1.93 0.37 -13.02
C ASP A 94 2.01 1.84 -12.60
N GLY A 95 2.82 2.09 -11.59
CA GLY A 95 3.23 3.46 -11.26
C GLY A 95 2.22 4.28 -10.49
N TYR A 96 1.22 3.66 -9.87
CA TYR A 96 0.28 4.39 -9.02
C TYR A 96 -0.18 3.54 -7.82
N VAL A 97 -0.87 4.20 -6.89
CA VAL A 97 -1.47 3.55 -5.73
C VAL A 97 -2.95 3.32 -6.03
N LYS A 98 -3.38 2.07 -6.01
CA LYS A 98 -4.79 1.72 -6.16
C LYS A 98 -5.37 1.36 -4.79
N VAL A 99 -6.44 2.03 -4.42
CA VAL A 99 -7.11 1.85 -3.12
C VAL A 99 -8.51 1.31 -3.32
N SER A 100 -9.01 0.58 -2.32
CA SER A 100 -10.37 0.09 -2.34
C SER A 100 -11.37 1.21 -2.03
N LYS A 101 -12.65 0.95 -2.33
CA LYS A 101 -13.73 1.84 -1.96
C LYS A 101 -13.76 2.10 -0.45
N LYS A 102 -13.51 1.06 0.36
CA LYS A 102 -13.44 1.18 1.82
C LYS A 102 -12.36 2.15 2.26
N VAL A 103 -11.19 2.11 1.64
CA VAL A 103 -10.10 3.04 1.93
C VAL A 103 -10.51 4.47 1.62
N LYS A 104 -11.12 4.70 0.46
CA LYS A 104 -11.61 6.02 0.10
C LYS A 104 -12.67 6.53 1.08
N GLU A 105 -13.62 5.68 1.45
CA GLU A 105 -14.72 6.06 2.36
C GLU A 105 -14.21 6.41 3.77
N HIS A 106 -13.18 5.73 4.24
CA HIS A 106 -12.62 5.93 5.58
C HIS A 106 -11.42 6.87 5.59
N TRP A 107 -11.05 7.42 4.46
CA TRP A 107 -9.96 8.40 4.39
C TRP A 107 -10.32 9.64 5.20
N PRO A 108 -9.41 10.15 6.05
CA PRO A 108 -9.69 11.34 6.85
C PRO A 108 -10.10 12.53 5.99
N LYS A 109 -11.21 13.15 6.33
CA LYS A 109 -11.71 14.33 5.64
C LYS A 109 -11.24 15.58 6.39
N GLY A 110 -10.46 16.41 5.71
CA GLY A 110 -9.96 17.64 6.28
C GLY A 110 -9.98 18.77 5.27
N LYS A 111 -10.04 19.97 5.74
CA LYS A 111 -9.93 21.15 4.87
C LYS A 111 -8.49 21.27 4.37
N GLY A 112 -8.32 21.54 3.07
CA GLY A 112 -7.01 21.72 2.48
C GLY A 112 -6.25 20.43 2.18
N GLY A 113 -6.91 19.29 2.21
CA GLY A 113 -6.29 18.03 1.83
C GLY A 113 -5.83 18.02 0.38
N LYS A 114 -4.64 17.49 0.13
CA LYS A 114 -4.03 17.45 -1.21
C LYS A 114 -4.28 16.15 -1.95
N ILE A 115 -4.90 15.17 -1.31
CA ILE A 115 -5.16 13.87 -1.90
C ILE A 115 -6.55 13.85 -2.50
N SER A 116 -6.66 13.29 -3.70
CA SER A 116 -7.94 13.01 -4.33
C SER A 116 -7.94 11.60 -4.91
N PHE A 117 -9.11 11.14 -5.33
CA PHE A 117 -9.28 9.78 -5.84
C PHE A 117 -10.00 9.83 -7.17
N ILE A 118 -9.49 9.04 -8.12
CA ILE A 118 -10.10 8.89 -9.45
C ILE A 118 -10.56 7.45 -9.59
N ALA A 119 -11.79 7.25 -10.06
CA ALA A 119 -12.33 5.92 -10.25
C ALA A 119 -11.44 5.06 -11.17
N ASP A 120 -11.18 3.83 -10.77
CA ASP A 120 -10.35 2.88 -11.51
C ASP A 120 -10.91 1.46 -11.31
N GLY A 121 -11.82 1.06 -12.19
CA GLY A 121 -12.52 -0.22 -12.05
C GLY A 121 -13.32 -0.28 -10.76
N GLU A 122 -13.07 -1.30 -9.96
CA GLU A 122 -13.74 -1.50 -8.65
C GLU A 122 -13.17 -0.60 -7.54
N GLY A 123 -11.98 -0.02 -7.77
CA GLY A 123 -11.31 0.80 -6.79
C GLY A 123 -11.06 2.21 -7.28
N TYR A 124 -10.06 2.84 -6.70
CA TYR A 124 -9.72 4.23 -6.99
C TYR A 124 -8.21 4.40 -7.08
N LYS A 125 -7.80 5.27 -7.98
CA LYS A 125 -6.41 5.70 -8.08
C LYS A 125 -6.20 6.90 -7.15
N LEU A 126 -5.20 6.81 -6.27
CA LEU A 126 -4.83 7.90 -5.38
C LEU A 126 -4.01 8.93 -6.18
N THR A 127 -4.44 10.18 -6.11
CA THR A 127 -3.77 11.28 -6.82
C THR A 127 -3.56 12.47 -5.89
N GLU A 128 -2.70 13.38 -6.29
CA GLU A 128 -2.50 14.65 -5.60
C GLU A 128 -3.17 15.77 -6.41
N LYS A 129 -3.83 16.67 -5.67
CA LYS A 129 -4.44 17.85 -6.27
C LYS A 129 -3.38 18.84 -6.70
#